data_4b44c73e10e2efcb451818899ce379b6
#
_entry.id   4b44c73e10e2efcb451818899ce379b6
#
_cell.length_a   1.000
_cell.length_b   1.000
_cell.length_c   1.000
_cell.angle_alpha   90.00
_cell.angle_beta   90.00
_cell.angle_gamma   90.00
#
_symmetry.space_group_name_H-M   'P 1'
#
loop_
_entity.id
_entity.type
_entity.pdbx_description
1 polymer ?
#
loop_
_entity_poly.entity_id
_entity_poly.type
_entity_poly.pdbx_seq_one_letter_code
_entity_poly.pdbx_strand_id
1 'polypeptide(L)'
;ESHGVMRVLQYADQMQSGDIMANAKPKVITTKTGSKVVDGGMGIGIPSMSLAYKTSMDLAAMNGLAAISIRNAGHTGRHGAFADNAASKGFLTICTGGGNHRVHNQVTPYGGARGMLPTNPWCIGIPGGSKGPVVMDFATGKIAGGWLYAARSAGALLPKGCIIDKNGSPTQDPKDYFDGGAILPMGEHKGYALSLIAELIGEAMIGPSSPECNWFIITINTKRFRNPTAMQTAAE
;
A
#
# COMPACT_ATOMS: atom_id res chain seq x y z
N GLU A 1 -6.19 11.40 -5.15
CA GLU A 1 -7.52 11.39 -5.77
C GLU A 1 -8.07 9.98 -5.90
N SER A 2 -7.32 9.00 -6.45
CA SER A 2 -7.76 7.59 -6.59
C SER A 2 -8.07 6.88 -5.26
N HIS A 3 -7.64 7.44 -4.12
CA HIS A 3 -7.84 6.91 -2.76
C HIS A 3 -8.64 7.87 -1.86
N GLY A 4 -9.31 8.85 -2.43
CA GLY A 4 -10.12 9.86 -1.74
C GLY A 4 -11.61 9.55 -1.76
N VAL A 5 -12.43 10.58 -1.94
CA VAL A 5 -13.91 10.56 -1.86
C VAL A 5 -14.54 9.51 -2.77
N MET A 6 -13.95 9.19 -3.92
CA MET A 6 -14.45 8.15 -4.83
C MET A 6 -14.53 6.74 -4.17
N ARG A 7 -13.88 6.52 -3.03
CA ARG A 7 -13.94 5.25 -2.29
C ARG A 7 -15.10 5.14 -1.32
N VAL A 8 -15.85 6.22 -1.09
CA VAL A 8 -16.96 6.24 -0.10
C VAL A 8 -18.03 5.22 -0.44
N LEU A 9 -18.42 5.10 -1.71
CA LEU A 9 -19.40 4.10 -2.16
C LEU A 9 -18.87 2.68 -1.92
N GLN A 10 -17.61 2.40 -2.25
CA GLN A 10 -16.99 1.11 -1.96
C GLN A 10 -17.08 0.75 -0.48
N TYR A 11 -16.77 1.70 0.41
CA TYR A 11 -16.85 1.44 1.85
C TYR A 11 -18.28 1.20 2.31
N ALA A 12 -19.25 1.95 1.78
CA ALA A 12 -20.66 1.74 2.10
C ALA A 12 -21.13 0.35 1.65
N ASP A 13 -20.80 -0.05 0.43
CA ASP A 13 -21.13 -1.37 -0.12
C ASP A 13 -20.49 -2.50 0.71
N GLN A 14 -19.21 -2.37 1.06
CA GLN A 14 -18.48 -3.34 1.89
C GLN A 14 -19.03 -3.45 3.34
N MET A 15 -19.52 -2.33 3.90
CA MET A 15 -20.20 -2.35 5.20
C MET A 15 -21.58 -3.03 5.10
N GLN A 16 -22.30 -2.79 4.03
CA GLN A 16 -23.61 -3.36 3.81
C GLN A 16 -23.55 -4.86 3.52
N SER A 17 -22.53 -5.31 2.78
CA SER A 17 -22.27 -6.74 2.52
C SER A 17 -21.70 -7.49 3.73
N GLY A 18 -21.18 -6.77 4.73
CA GLY A 18 -20.50 -7.36 5.88
C GLY A 18 -19.02 -7.71 5.63
N ASP A 19 -18.45 -7.31 4.49
CA ASP A 19 -17.04 -7.51 4.19
C ASP A 19 -16.15 -6.70 5.13
N ILE A 20 -16.62 -5.51 5.55
CA ILE A 20 -15.97 -4.72 6.60
C ILE A 20 -16.95 -4.36 7.71
N MET A 21 -16.42 -4.27 8.93
CA MET A 21 -17.18 -3.98 10.13
C MET A 21 -17.20 -2.48 10.44
N ALA A 22 -18.36 -1.82 10.33
CA ALA A 22 -18.51 -0.37 10.49
C ALA A 22 -18.01 0.17 11.85
N ASN A 23 -18.17 -0.61 12.93
CA ASN A 23 -17.82 -0.22 14.30
C ASN A 23 -16.48 -0.78 14.77
N ALA A 24 -15.68 -1.35 13.88
CA ALA A 24 -14.39 -1.91 14.24
C ALA A 24 -13.43 -0.84 14.78
N LYS A 25 -12.72 -1.20 15.86
CA LYS A 25 -11.68 -0.39 16.47
C LYS A 25 -10.37 -1.15 16.39
N PRO A 26 -9.36 -0.64 15.69
CA PRO A 26 -8.08 -1.31 15.59
C PRO A 26 -7.39 -1.38 16.96
N LYS A 27 -6.64 -2.45 17.20
CA LYS A 27 -5.93 -2.70 18.45
C LYS A 27 -4.48 -3.12 18.19
N VAL A 28 -3.57 -2.66 19.04
CA VAL A 28 -2.19 -3.17 19.08
C VAL A 28 -2.17 -4.46 19.89
N ILE A 29 -1.69 -5.52 19.27
CA ILE A 29 -1.49 -6.84 19.90
C ILE A 29 0.00 -7.11 20.02
N THR A 30 0.44 -7.64 21.14
CA THR A 30 1.79 -8.19 21.30
C THR A 30 1.72 -9.69 21.09
N THR A 31 2.48 -10.20 20.11
CA THR A 31 2.58 -11.64 19.86
C THR A 31 3.33 -12.34 20.97
N LYS A 32 3.27 -13.68 21.01
CA LYS A 32 4.05 -14.50 21.96
C LYS A 32 5.58 -14.28 21.83
N THR A 33 6.05 -13.90 20.64
CA THR A 33 7.45 -13.60 20.33
C THR A 33 7.85 -12.15 20.61
N GLY A 34 6.91 -11.32 21.10
CA GLY A 34 7.16 -9.91 21.42
C GLY A 34 6.92 -8.91 20.28
N SER A 35 6.65 -9.39 19.06
CA SER A 35 6.35 -8.51 17.91
C SER A 35 5.05 -7.76 18.11
N LYS A 36 4.96 -6.53 17.57
CA LYS A 36 3.72 -5.74 17.59
C LYS A 36 2.97 -5.92 16.28
N VAL A 37 1.67 -6.15 16.41
CA VAL A 37 0.73 -6.29 15.30
C VAL A 37 -0.45 -5.37 15.56
N VAL A 38 -0.88 -4.62 14.55
CA VAL A 38 -2.15 -3.92 14.58
C VAL A 38 -3.21 -4.84 13.96
N ASP A 39 -4.19 -5.21 14.75
CA ASP A 39 -5.38 -5.93 14.26
C ASP A 39 -6.48 -4.91 14.00
N GLY A 40 -6.91 -4.81 12.75
CA GLY A 40 -7.90 -3.84 12.29
C GLY A 40 -9.35 -4.23 12.62
N GLY A 41 -9.57 -5.46 13.12
CA GLY A 41 -10.91 -5.95 13.48
C GLY A 41 -11.87 -6.00 12.29
N MET A 42 -11.37 -6.19 11.10
CA MET A 42 -12.14 -6.18 9.83
C MET A 42 -12.77 -4.82 9.49
N GLY A 43 -12.29 -3.72 10.07
CA GLY A 43 -12.78 -2.36 9.79
C GLY A 43 -12.09 -1.69 8.61
N ILE A 44 -12.46 -0.43 8.32
CA ILE A 44 -11.74 0.43 7.37
C ILE A 44 -10.27 0.50 7.78
N GLY A 45 -9.35 0.38 6.82
CA GLY A 45 -7.92 0.29 7.10
C GLY A 45 -7.25 1.59 7.51
N ILE A 46 -7.83 2.75 7.22
CA ILE A 46 -7.25 4.08 7.53
C ILE A 46 -6.97 4.24 9.03
N PRO A 47 -7.89 3.94 9.97
CA PRO A 47 -7.60 3.99 11.41
C PRO A 47 -6.50 3.00 11.83
N SER A 48 -6.45 1.83 11.20
CA SER A 48 -5.42 0.80 11.47
C SER A 48 -4.03 1.29 11.09
N MET A 49 -3.90 1.91 9.90
CA MET A 49 -2.65 2.51 9.45
C MET A 49 -2.22 3.66 10.37
N SER A 50 -3.15 4.54 10.75
CA SER A 50 -2.86 5.64 11.69
C SER A 50 -2.32 5.11 13.02
N LEU A 51 -2.94 4.09 13.59
CA LEU A 51 -2.49 3.45 14.83
C LEU A 51 -1.12 2.79 14.66
N ALA A 52 -0.89 2.09 13.54
CA ALA A 52 0.37 1.43 13.26
C ALA A 52 1.53 2.42 13.11
N TYR A 53 1.34 3.49 12.33
CA TYR A 53 2.35 4.54 12.19
C TYR A 53 2.66 5.22 13.52
N LYS A 54 1.61 5.57 14.30
CA LYS A 54 1.81 6.14 15.65
C LYS A 54 2.63 5.20 16.53
N THR A 55 2.22 3.94 16.64
CA THR A 55 2.89 2.94 17.49
C THR A 55 4.32 2.68 17.04
N SER A 56 4.57 2.60 15.72
CA SER A 56 5.91 2.37 15.18
C SER A 56 6.85 3.56 15.44
N MET A 57 6.34 4.80 15.34
CA MET A 57 7.11 5.99 15.68
C MET A 57 7.45 6.05 17.18
N ASP A 58 6.48 5.74 18.05
CA ASP A 58 6.70 5.70 19.51
C ASP A 58 7.80 4.68 19.86
N LEU A 59 7.74 3.49 19.29
CA LEU A 59 8.76 2.44 19.48
C LEU A 59 10.12 2.83 18.87
N ALA A 60 10.14 3.41 17.68
CA ALA A 60 11.38 3.86 17.04
C ALA A 60 12.01 5.05 17.77
N ALA A 61 11.23 5.90 18.41
CA ALA A 61 11.76 6.97 19.28
C ALA A 61 12.56 6.41 20.44
N MET A 62 12.09 5.32 21.05
CA MET A 62 12.76 4.64 22.16
C MET A 62 13.95 3.81 21.70
N ASN A 63 13.75 2.95 20.70
CA ASN A 63 14.69 1.90 20.33
C ASN A 63 15.56 2.25 19.10
N GLY A 64 15.29 3.36 18.41
CA GLY A 64 15.94 3.75 17.15
C GLY A 64 15.27 3.14 15.91
N LEU A 65 14.73 1.95 16.04
CA LEU A 65 14.08 1.17 14.96
C LEU A 65 12.85 0.45 15.51
N ALA A 66 11.80 0.35 14.69
CA ALA A 66 10.63 -0.48 14.95
C ALA A 66 10.12 -1.13 13.67
N ALA A 67 9.51 -2.32 13.80
CA ALA A 67 8.78 -2.98 12.74
C ALA A 67 7.40 -3.40 13.28
N ILE A 68 6.35 -3.14 12.49
CA ILE A 68 4.95 -3.46 12.84
C ILE A 68 4.25 -4.05 11.64
N SER A 69 3.46 -5.10 11.85
CA SER A 69 2.52 -5.61 10.86
C SER A 69 1.10 -5.16 11.14
N ILE A 70 0.28 -5.13 10.09
CA ILE A 70 -1.16 -4.81 10.16
C ILE A 70 -1.89 -5.92 9.44
N ARG A 71 -2.96 -6.41 10.05
CA ARG A 71 -3.83 -7.44 9.50
C ARG A 71 -5.31 -7.15 9.79
N ASN A 72 -6.22 -7.89 9.13
CA ASN A 72 -7.67 -7.76 9.33
C ASN A 72 -8.15 -6.31 9.14
N ALA A 73 -7.63 -5.64 8.11
CA ALA A 73 -7.95 -4.26 7.81
C ALA A 73 -8.44 -4.14 6.36
N GLY A 74 -9.50 -3.39 6.15
CA GLY A 74 -9.97 -3.00 4.83
C GLY A 74 -9.05 -1.97 4.16
N HIS A 75 -9.51 -1.35 3.11
CA HIS A 75 -8.75 -0.39 2.32
C HIS A 75 -8.11 0.72 3.19
N THR A 76 -6.83 0.94 3.01
CA THR A 76 -5.97 1.76 3.87
C THR A 76 -5.78 3.20 3.41
N GLY A 77 -6.38 3.58 2.28
CA GLY A 77 -6.24 4.91 1.71
C GLY A 77 -4.87 5.16 1.07
N ARG A 78 -4.45 6.42 1.01
CA ARG A 78 -3.15 6.86 0.46
C ARG A 78 -2.05 6.73 1.51
N HIS A 79 -1.10 5.86 1.29
CA HIS A 79 0.00 5.60 2.25
C HIS A 79 0.93 6.80 2.41
N GLY A 80 1.15 7.55 1.34
CA GLY A 80 1.96 8.75 1.38
C GLY A 80 1.55 9.78 2.44
N ALA A 81 0.28 9.84 2.84
CA ALA A 81 -0.17 10.73 3.89
C ALA A 81 0.41 10.38 5.27
N PHE A 82 0.54 9.09 5.57
CA PHE A 82 1.12 8.60 6.82
C PHE A 82 2.64 8.74 6.81
N ALA A 83 3.28 8.41 5.67
CA ALA A 83 4.71 8.54 5.48
C ALA A 83 5.17 10.01 5.57
N ASP A 84 4.42 10.93 4.99
CA ASP A 84 4.66 12.38 5.07
C ASP A 84 4.63 12.88 6.53
N ASN A 85 3.58 12.50 7.28
CA ASN A 85 3.47 12.83 8.69
C ASN A 85 4.60 12.23 9.55
N ALA A 86 5.06 11.02 9.25
CA ALA A 86 6.18 10.41 9.97
C ALA A 86 7.51 11.08 9.63
N ALA A 87 7.74 11.37 8.35
CA ALA A 87 8.96 12.02 7.87
C ALA A 87 9.09 13.46 8.40
N SER A 88 7.99 14.22 8.47
CA SER A 88 7.97 15.55 9.09
C SER A 88 8.33 15.55 10.59
N LYS A 89 8.20 14.40 11.26
CA LYS A 89 8.59 14.18 12.66
C LYS A 89 9.99 13.61 12.84
N GLY A 90 10.74 13.43 11.76
CA GLY A 90 12.12 12.95 11.79
C GLY A 90 12.26 11.43 11.68
N PHE A 91 11.27 10.73 11.13
CA PHE A 91 11.33 9.29 10.93
C PHE A 91 11.41 8.96 9.43
N LEU A 92 12.31 8.02 9.07
CA LEU A 92 12.21 7.31 7.82
C LEU A 92 11.26 6.14 7.99
N THR A 93 10.33 5.97 7.05
CA THR A 93 9.41 4.85 7.05
C THR A 93 9.44 4.10 5.73
N ILE A 94 9.34 2.77 5.79
CA ILE A 94 9.18 1.90 4.64
C ILE A 94 7.91 1.10 4.91
N CYS A 95 6.90 1.26 4.05
CA CYS A 95 5.64 0.53 4.13
C CYS A 95 5.42 -0.23 2.83
N THR A 96 5.08 -1.50 2.94
CA THR A 96 4.64 -2.32 1.82
C THR A 96 3.64 -3.36 2.30
N GLY A 97 2.93 -3.98 1.39
CA GLY A 97 1.98 -5.01 1.73
C GLY A 97 1.45 -5.74 0.51
N GLY A 98 0.82 -6.84 0.80
CA GLY A 98 0.28 -7.75 -0.19
C GLY A 98 -0.59 -8.80 0.49
N GLY A 99 -0.77 -9.89 -0.21
CA GLY A 99 -1.69 -10.94 0.18
C GLY A 99 -3.03 -10.78 -0.53
N ASN A 100 -3.88 -11.81 -0.35
CA ASN A 100 -5.19 -11.86 -0.98
C ASN A 100 -5.16 -11.89 -2.53
N HIS A 101 -4.07 -12.40 -3.12
CA HIS A 101 -3.90 -12.54 -4.57
C HIS A 101 -5.02 -13.35 -5.24
N ARG A 102 -5.73 -14.18 -4.47
CA ARG A 102 -6.87 -14.96 -4.95
C ARG A 102 -8.09 -14.09 -5.28
N VAL A 103 -8.20 -12.92 -4.66
CA VAL A 103 -9.28 -11.95 -4.86
C VAL A 103 -8.79 -10.75 -5.67
N HIS A 104 -7.55 -10.31 -5.42
CA HIS A 104 -6.95 -9.12 -6.04
C HIS A 104 -5.87 -9.50 -7.07
N ASN A 105 -6.24 -10.25 -8.09
CA ASN A 105 -5.38 -10.68 -9.19
C ASN A 105 -5.35 -9.65 -10.33
N GLN A 106 -4.81 -8.47 -10.07
CA GLN A 106 -4.89 -7.30 -10.94
C GLN A 106 -3.68 -7.11 -11.86
N VAL A 107 -2.49 -7.49 -11.39
CA VAL A 107 -1.21 -7.24 -12.08
C VAL A 107 -0.63 -8.56 -12.59
N THR A 108 -0.11 -8.56 -13.83
CA THR A 108 0.54 -9.75 -14.38
C THR A 108 1.92 -9.97 -13.78
N PRO A 109 2.41 -11.22 -13.69
CA PRO A 109 3.83 -11.48 -13.69
C PRO A 109 4.51 -10.89 -14.94
N TYR A 110 5.80 -10.58 -14.86
CA TYR A 110 6.55 -10.18 -16.06
C TYR A 110 6.53 -11.30 -17.11
N GLY A 111 6.12 -10.97 -18.33
CA GLY A 111 5.90 -11.94 -19.41
C GLY A 111 4.62 -12.75 -19.30
N GLY A 112 3.82 -12.56 -18.27
CA GLY A 112 2.53 -13.23 -18.09
C GLY A 112 1.40 -12.58 -18.88
N ALA A 113 0.36 -13.37 -19.19
CA ALA A 113 -0.82 -12.93 -19.91
C ALA A 113 -2.08 -12.78 -19.03
N ARG A 114 -1.96 -12.97 -17.71
CA ARG A 114 -3.07 -12.88 -16.77
C ARG A 114 -2.65 -12.20 -15.47
N GLY A 115 -3.57 -11.48 -14.84
CA GLY A 115 -3.38 -10.94 -13.50
C GLY A 115 -3.22 -12.06 -12.48
N MET A 116 -2.24 -11.94 -11.59
CA MET A 116 -1.96 -12.91 -10.53
C MET A 116 -1.62 -12.25 -9.20
N LEU A 117 -1.28 -10.98 -9.21
CA LEU A 117 -0.86 -10.23 -8.02
C LEU A 117 -1.74 -9.01 -7.79
N PRO A 118 -1.93 -8.59 -6.55
CA PRO A 118 -2.45 -7.24 -6.26
C PRO A 118 -1.54 -6.15 -6.80
N THR A 119 -1.90 -4.91 -6.56
CA THR A 119 -1.06 -3.76 -6.96
C THR A 119 0.16 -3.56 -6.06
N ASN A 120 0.27 -4.27 -4.95
CA ASN A 120 1.42 -4.41 -4.05
C ASN A 120 2.26 -3.13 -3.91
N PRO A 121 1.73 -2.07 -3.30
CA PRO A 121 2.39 -0.77 -3.29
C PRO A 121 3.59 -0.74 -2.34
N TRP A 122 4.52 0.15 -2.65
CA TRP A 122 5.62 0.56 -1.78
C TRP A 122 5.49 2.03 -1.46
N CYS A 123 5.63 2.36 -0.19
CA CYS A 123 5.64 3.73 0.29
C CYS A 123 6.86 3.94 1.18
N ILE A 124 7.72 4.88 0.80
CA ILE A 124 8.90 5.27 1.57
C ILE A 124 8.84 6.77 1.80
N GLY A 125 8.92 7.19 3.07
CA GLY A 125 9.02 8.59 3.44
C GLY A 125 10.28 8.85 4.23
N ILE A 126 10.97 9.94 3.93
CA ILE A 126 12.20 10.37 4.59
C ILE A 126 12.15 11.88 4.86
N PRO A 127 12.67 12.37 6.02
CA PRO A 127 12.83 13.80 6.23
C PRO A 127 13.63 14.45 5.09
N GLY A 128 13.13 15.54 4.55
CA GLY A 128 13.79 16.31 3.48
C GLY A 128 14.35 17.64 3.97
N GLY A 129 14.62 18.54 3.04
CA GLY A 129 15.11 19.89 3.27
C GLY A 129 14.01 20.88 3.70
N SER A 130 14.21 22.17 3.42
CA SER A 130 13.27 23.25 3.77
C SER A 130 11.90 23.11 3.08
N LYS A 131 11.83 22.39 1.98
CA LYS A 131 10.60 22.13 1.23
C LYS A 131 9.77 21.00 1.83
N GLY A 132 10.20 20.37 2.91
CA GLY A 132 9.51 19.30 3.59
C GLY A 132 9.99 17.89 3.24
N PRO A 133 9.25 16.86 3.67
CA PRO A 133 9.57 15.46 3.44
C PRO A 133 9.67 15.07 1.96
N VAL A 134 10.45 14.02 1.68
CA VAL A 134 10.43 13.34 0.40
C VAL A 134 9.68 12.02 0.57
N VAL A 135 8.62 11.83 -0.23
CA VAL A 135 7.75 10.65 -0.14
C VAL A 135 7.62 9.99 -1.51
N MET A 136 7.94 8.72 -1.55
CA MET A 136 7.65 7.81 -2.66
C MET A 136 6.44 6.96 -2.28
N ASP A 137 5.37 6.98 -3.07
CA ASP A 137 4.15 6.21 -2.85
C ASP A 137 3.57 5.77 -4.19
N PHE A 138 3.76 4.51 -4.56
CA PHE A 138 3.32 3.98 -5.84
C PHE A 138 2.95 2.50 -5.78
N ALA A 139 2.01 2.10 -6.65
CA ALA A 139 1.74 0.70 -6.96
C ALA A 139 2.83 0.10 -7.83
N THR A 140 3.06 -1.21 -7.75
CA THR A 140 4.01 -1.94 -8.61
C THR A 140 3.46 -2.23 -10.01
N GLY A 141 2.19 -1.96 -10.25
CA GLY A 141 1.59 -1.91 -11.60
C GLY A 141 1.89 -0.61 -12.32
N LYS A 142 1.89 -0.61 -13.66
CA LYS A 142 2.10 0.59 -14.49
C LYS A 142 1.05 1.68 -14.29
N ILE A 143 -0.12 1.31 -13.77
CA ILE A 143 -1.20 2.24 -13.45
C ILE A 143 -1.87 1.82 -12.15
N ALA A 144 -2.32 2.77 -11.35
CA ALA A 144 -3.10 2.47 -10.16
C ALA A 144 -4.53 2.02 -10.52
N GLY A 145 -5.05 1.04 -9.78
CA GLY A 145 -6.40 0.49 -10.03
C GLY A 145 -7.50 1.55 -10.08
N GLY A 146 -7.42 2.61 -9.28
CA GLY A 146 -8.38 3.71 -9.30
C GLY A 146 -8.49 4.45 -10.64
N TRP A 147 -7.40 4.53 -11.41
CA TRP A 147 -7.42 5.15 -12.73
C TRP A 147 -8.22 4.35 -13.77
N LEU A 148 -8.28 3.02 -13.63
CA LEU A 148 -9.09 2.15 -14.47
C LEU A 148 -10.57 2.48 -14.33
N TYR A 149 -11.04 2.65 -13.09
CA TYR A 149 -12.43 3.03 -12.81
C TYR A 149 -12.73 4.46 -13.32
N ALA A 150 -11.81 5.39 -13.09
CA ALA A 150 -11.97 6.77 -13.56
C ALA A 150 -12.02 6.85 -15.09
N ALA A 151 -11.12 6.17 -15.80
CA ALA A 151 -11.09 6.14 -17.25
C ALA A 151 -12.36 5.48 -17.82
N ARG A 152 -12.80 4.35 -17.26
CA ARG A 152 -14.05 3.70 -17.65
C ARG A 152 -15.26 4.62 -17.47
N SER A 153 -15.35 5.30 -16.33
CA SER A 153 -16.45 6.23 -16.06
C SER A 153 -16.45 7.44 -16.99
N ALA A 154 -15.29 7.92 -17.38
CA ALA A 154 -15.13 9.05 -18.28
C ALA A 154 -15.21 8.67 -19.77
N GLY A 155 -15.28 7.38 -20.12
CA GLY A 155 -15.17 6.90 -21.51
C GLY A 155 -13.80 7.22 -22.15
N ALA A 156 -12.74 7.34 -21.34
CA ALA A 156 -11.41 7.71 -21.79
C ALA A 156 -10.49 6.49 -21.96
N LEU A 157 -9.52 6.60 -22.86
CA LEU A 157 -8.49 5.60 -23.04
C LEU A 157 -7.37 5.78 -22.00
N LEU A 158 -6.75 4.67 -21.62
CA LEU A 158 -5.57 4.63 -20.77
C LEU A 158 -4.28 4.91 -21.58
N PRO A 159 -3.18 5.29 -20.94
CA PRO A 159 -1.89 5.38 -21.61
C PRO A 159 -1.48 4.04 -22.24
N LYS A 160 -0.75 4.10 -23.35
CA LYS A 160 -0.24 2.90 -24.03
C LYS A 160 0.65 2.06 -23.13
N GLY A 161 0.53 0.74 -23.24
CA GLY A 161 1.41 -0.21 -22.56
C GLY A 161 1.17 -0.34 -21.06
N CYS A 162 -0.02 0.07 -20.56
CA CYS A 162 -0.37 -0.08 -19.15
C CYS A 162 -1.15 -1.35 -18.85
N ILE A 163 -1.97 -1.82 -19.80
CA ILE A 163 -2.86 -2.97 -19.63
C ILE A 163 -2.84 -3.90 -20.84
N ILE A 164 -3.30 -5.11 -20.60
CA ILE A 164 -3.58 -6.14 -21.61
C ILE A 164 -5.04 -6.57 -21.52
N ASP A 165 -5.58 -7.08 -22.61
CA ASP A 165 -6.88 -7.74 -22.66
C ASP A 165 -6.83 -9.17 -22.09
N LYS A 166 -7.95 -9.88 -22.07
CA LYS A 166 -8.04 -11.27 -21.59
C LYS A 166 -7.22 -12.29 -22.40
N ASN A 167 -6.81 -11.94 -23.61
CA ASN A 167 -5.98 -12.78 -24.49
C ASN A 167 -4.49 -12.46 -24.33
N GLY A 168 -4.13 -11.49 -23.48
CA GLY A 168 -2.75 -11.03 -23.28
C GLY A 168 -2.28 -10.00 -24.29
N SER A 169 -3.16 -9.48 -25.14
CA SER A 169 -2.81 -8.47 -26.15
C SER A 169 -2.84 -7.05 -25.54
N PRO A 170 -1.87 -6.18 -25.89
CA PRO A 170 -1.88 -4.79 -25.42
C PRO A 170 -3.14 -4.04 -25.81
N THR A 171 -3.75 -3.34 -24.88
CA THR A 171 -4.92 -2.49 -25.09
C THR A 171 -4.82 -1.17 -24.32
N GLN A 172 -5.68 -0.21 -24.67
CA GLN A 172 -5.87 1.05 -23.95
C GLN A 172 -7.31 1.21 -23.43
N ASP A 173 -8.24 0.35 -23.89
CA ASP A 173 -9.63 0.43 -23.44
C ASP A 173 -9.75 -0.14 -22.02
N PRO A 174 -10.16 0.67 -21.03
CA PRO A 174 -10.34 0.19 -19.67
C PRO A 174 -11.38 -0.93 -19.57
N LYS A 175 -12.32 -1.06 -20.53
CA LYS A 175 -13.29 -2.16 -20.53
C LYS A 175 -12.64 -3.52 -20.65
N ASP A 176 -11.55 -3.63 -21.43
CA ASP A 176 -10.84 -4.89 -21.62
C ASP A 176 -10.24 -5.41 -20.30
N TYR A 177 -9.78 -4.49 -19.42
CA TYR A 177 -9.35 -4.87 -18.08
C TYR A 177 -10.50 -5.51 -17.28
N PHE A 178 -11.69 -4.93 -17.31
CA PHE A 178 -12.85 -5.45 -16.58
C PHE A 178 -13.44 -6.71 -17.22
N ASP A 179 -13.12 -7.00 -18.49
CA ASP A 179 -13.49 -8.24 -19.21
C ASP A 179 -12.42 -9.36 -19.04
N GLY A 180 -11.62 -9.29 -18.01
CA GLY A 180 -10.61 -10.31 -17.70
C GLY A 180 -9.17 -9.97 -18.12
N GLY A 181 -8.93 -8.73 -18.53
CA GLY A 181 -7.58 -8.22 -18.76
C GLY A 181 -6.80 -7.94 -17.47
N ALA A 182 -5.61 -7.36 -17.59
CA ALA A 182 -4.75 -7.11 -16.45
C ALA A 182 -3.83 -5.90 -16.64
N ILE A 183 -3.32 -5.38 -15.52
CA ILE A 183 -2.30 -4.34 -15.48
C ILE A 183 -0.92 -4.96 -15.72
N LEU A 184 -0.06 -4.29 -16.47
CA LEU A 184 1.34 -4.68 -16.62
C LEU A 184 2.20 -4.16 -15.45
N PRO A 185 3.25 -4.89 -15.03
CA PRO A 185 4.15 -4.42 -13.98
C PRO A 185 4.97 -3.20 -14.43
N MET A 186 5.11 -2.20 -13.56
CA MET A 186 5.96 -1.03 -13.83
C MET A 186 7.42 -1.45 -13.98
N GLY A 187 8.17 -0.83 -14.88
CA GLY A 187 9.60 -1.18 -15.07
C GLY A 187 9.82 -2.69 -15.31
N GLU A 188 8.81 -3.37 -15.87
CA GLU A 188 8.88 -4.77 -16.30
C GLU A 188 9.23 -5.73 -15.15
N HIS A 189 10.34 -6.50 -15.28
CA HIS A 189 10.80 -7.46 -14.27
C HIS A 189 11.12 -6.80 -12.91
N LYS A 190 11.48 -5.52 -12.87
CA LYS A 190 11.80 -4.80 -11.62
C LYS A 190 10.56 -4.59 -10.77
N GLY A 191 9.48 -4.09 -11.36
CA GLY A 191 8.21 -3.94 -10.67
C GLY A 191 7.58 -5.28 -10.29
N TYR A 192 7.73 -6.30 -11.15
CA TYR A 192 7.30 -7.65 -10.80
C TYR A 192 8.05 -8.19 -9.58
N ALA A 193 9.38 -8.00 -9.50
CA ALA A 193 10.16 -8.41 -8.34
C ALA A 193 9.72 -7.70 -7.05
N LEU A 194 9.48 -6.38 -7.10
CA LEU A 194 8.95 -5.61 -5.97
C LEU A 194 7.55 -6.10 -5.56
N SER A 195 6.69 -6.41 -6.54
CA SER A 195 5.36 -6.94 -6.30
C SER A 195 5.41 -8.30 -5.60
N LEU A 196 6.24 -9.21 -6.08
CA LEU A 196 6.40 -10.54 -5.51
C LEU A 196 6.90 -10.48 -4.06
N ILE A 197 7.90 -9.63 -3.76
CA ILE A 197 8.38 -9.46 -2.39
C ILE A 197 7.30 -8.89 -1.48
N ALA A 198 6.54 -7.89 -1.93
CA ALA A 198 5.43 -7.33 -1.16
C ALA A 198 4.35 -8.38 -0.87
N GLU A 199 4.02 -9.22 -1.87
CA GLU A 199 3.08 -10.33 -1.70
C GLU A 199 3.57 -11.35 -0.67
N LEU A 200 4.84 -11.76 -0.75
CA LEU A 200 5.44 -12.70 0.21
C LEU A 200 5.49 -12.12 1.64
N ILE A 201 5.74 -10.82 1.79
CA ILE A 201 5.65 -10.14 3.09
C ILE A 201 4.21 -10.22 3.62
N GLY A 202 3.22 -9.89 2.79
CA GLY A 202 1.81 -9.88 3.20
C GLY A 202 1.27 -11.28 3.50
N GLU A 203 1.47 -12.22 2.60
CA GLU A 203 0.85 -13.55 2.68
C GLU A 203 1.71 -14.57 3.44
N ALA A 204 3.01 -14.67 3.11
CA ALA A 204 3.85 -15.73 3.69
C ALA A 204 4.40 -15.35 5.07
N MET A 205 4.84 -14.10 5.26
CA MET A 205 5.46 -13.67 6.52
C MET A 205 4.40 -13.29 7.57
N ILE A 206 3.36 -12.54 7.20
CA ILE A 206 2.33 -12.07 8.15
C ILE A 206 1.22 -13.10 8.29
N GLY A 207 0.81 -13.73 7.20
CA GLY A 207 -0.22 -14.76 7.15
C GLY A 207 -1.37 -14.41 6.20
N PRO A 208 -2.39 -15.28 6.11
CA PRO A 208 -3.53 -15.05 5.24
C PRO A 208 -4.19 -13.69 5.49
N SER A 209 -4.49 -12.96 4.42
CA SER A 209 -5.05 -11.61 4.49
C SER A 209 -6.55 -11.59 4.24
N SER A 210 -7.25 -10.74 4.96
CA SER A 210 -8.68 -10.46 4.81
C SER A 210 -9.02 -9.15 5.53
N PRO A 211 -9.95 -8.33 5.04
CA PRO A 211 -10.65 -8.39 3.74
C PRO A 211 -9.77 -7.90 2.57
N GLU A 212 -8.73 -7.13 2.89
CA GLU A 212 -7.77 -6.56 1.94
C GLU A 212 -6.37 -7.15 2.19
N CYS A 213 -5.32 -6.45 1.79
CA CYS A 213 -3.93 -6.86 2.00
C CYS A 213 -3.49 -6.72 3.47
N ASN A 214 -2.50 -7.50 3.87
CA ASN A 214 -1.73 -7.25 5.08
C ASN A 214 -0.60 -6.24 4.78
N TRP A 215 -0.20 -5.49 5.81
CA TRP A 215 0.80 -4.43 5.67
C TRP A 215 1.94 -4.62 6.65
N PHE A 216 3.11 -4.16 6.25
CA PHE A 216 4.33 -4.16 7.05
C PHE A 216 4.98 -2.79 7.01
N ILE A 217 5.32 -2.25 8.18
CA ILE A 217 5.94 -0.94 8.32
C ILE A 217 7.26 -1.10 9.08
N ILE A 218 8.33 -0.57 8.52
CA ILE A 218 9.61 -0.35 9.20
C ILE A 218 9.72 1.16 9.45
N THR A 219 10.04 1.55 10.68
CA THR A 219 10.21 2.95 11.07
C THR A 219 11.58 3.13 11.72
N ILE A 220 12.33 4.11 11.26
CA ILE A 220 13.69 4.40 11.71
C ILE A 220 13.73 5.84 12.21
N ASN A 221 14.22 6.04 13.44
CA ASN A 221 14.50 7.36 13.99
C ASN A 221 15.80 7.90 13.40
N THR A 222 15.71 8.82 12.44
CA THR A 222 16.86 9.34 11.69
C THR A 222 17.87 10.08 12.59
N LYS A 223 17.41 10.62 13.72
CA LYS A 223 18.28 11.30 14.71
C LYS A 223 19.36 10.39 15.30
N ARG A 224 19.17 9.08 15.23
CA ARG A 224 20.16 8.08 15.67
C ARG A 224 21.34 7.95 14.72
N PHE A 225 21.21 8.44 13.48
CA PHE A 225 22.24 8.32 12.42
C PHE A 225 22.90 9.65 12.11
N ARG A 226 22.16 10.74 12.15
CA ARG A 226 22.67 12.07 11.80
C ARG A 226 21.89 13.17 12.54
N ASN A 227 22.58 14.26 12.84
CA ASN A 227 21.96 15.46 13.37
C ASN A 227 20.87 15.97 12.39
N PRO A 228 19.65 16.31 12.86
CA PRO A 228 18.54 16.73 11.99
C PRO A 228 18.87 17.92 11.08
N THR A 229 19.53 18.95 11.62
CA THR A 229 19.93 20.14 10.82
C THR A 229 20.91 19.76 9.72
N ALA A 230 21.93 18.95 10.03
CA ALA A 230 22.89 18.49 9.04
C ALA A 230 22.25 17.58 7.98
N MET A 231 21.26 16.79 8.35
CA MET A 231 20.49 15.97 7.41
C MET A 231 19.62 16.87 6.51
N GLN A 232 18.94 17.85 7.07
CA GLN A 232 18.12 18.81 6.35
C GLN A 232 18.95 19.60 5.32
N THR A 233 20.08 20.16 5.74
CA THR A 233 21.01 20.88 4.82
C THR A 233 21.49 19.97 3.68
N ALA A 234 21.74 18.69 3.92
CA ALA A 234 22.20 17.76 2.88
C ALA A 234 21.07 17.30 1.92
N ALA A 235 19.82 17.56 2.27
CA ALA A 235 18.66 17.23 1.45
C ALA A 235 18.18 18.43 0.58
N GLU A 236 18.81 19.60 0.69
CA GLU A 236 18.62 20.76 -0.17
C GLU A 236 19.26 20.55 -1.54
#